data_43ad1a54fb3e0aac580ae5cd68647bb5
#
_entry.id   43ad1a54fb3e0aac580ae5cd68647bb5
#
_cell.length_a   1.000
_cell.length_b   1.000
_cell.length_c   1.000
_cell.angle_alpha   90.00
_cell.angle_beta   90.00
_cell.angle_gamma   90.00
#
_symmetry.space_group_name_H-M   'P 1'
#
loop_
_entity.id
_entity.type
_entity.pdbx_description
1 polymer ?
#
loop_
_entity_poly.entity_id
_entity_poly.type
_entity_poly.pdbx_seq_one_letter_code
_entity_poly.pdbx_strand_id
1 'polypeptide(L)'
;MKKLLLSIAMLFSIAMHSHDLSDKLRGAWSSEKTSYYVVILHNEDKGYQLINFSFAENQTLEETVVEEGENYIKTRVYNPTNDFETFITYTFVDGELHCTFEGKSNHVTVYRRYWLMTN
;
A
#
# COMPACT_ATOMS: atom_id res chain seq x y z
N MET A 1 18.23 23.15 -22.81
CA MET A 1 18.54 21.76 -23.15
C MET A 1 18.87 20.90 -21.93
N LYS A 2 19.77 21.38 -21.05
CA LYS A 2 20.13 20.63 -19.85
C LYS A 2 18.93 20.34 -18.95
N LYS A 3 18.02 21.31 -18.83
CA LYS A 3 16.79 21.14 -18.00
C LYS A 3 15.87 20.07 -18.57
N LEU A 4 15.77 19.99 -19.88
CA LEU A 4 14.91 18.99 -20.52
C LEU A 4 15.44 17.57 -20.31
N LEU A 5 16.75 17.39 -20.45
CA LEU A 5 17.38 16.10 -20.22
C LEU A 5 17.24 15.63 -18.78
N LEU A 6 17.40 16.55 -17.83
CA LEU A 6 17.23 16.24 -16.41
C LEU A 6 15.80 15.81 -16.11
N SER A 7 14.81 16.49 -16.70
CA SER A 7 13.40 16.14 -16.48
C SER A 7 13.09 14.74 -17.01
N ILE A 8 13.61 14.39 -18.17
CA ILE A 8 13.40 13.06 -18.75
C ILE A 8 14.05 11.98 -17.88
N ALA A 9 15.27 12.23 -17.39
CA ALA A 9 15.97 11.29 -16.53
C ALA A 9 15.23 11.08 -15.20
N MET A 10 14.69 12.14 -14.63
CA MET A 10 13.92 12.03 -13.38
C MET A 10 12.64 11.24 -13.55
N LEU A 11 11.93 11.47 -14.65
CA LEU A 11 10.70 10.70 -14.94
C LEU A 11 11.01 9.21 -15.11
N PHE A 12 12.09 8.90 -15.78
CA PHE A 12 12.51 7.51 -15.97
C PHE A 12 12.86 6.85 -14.64
N SER A 13 13.57 7.57 -13.77
CA SER A 13 13.95 7.05 -12.45
C SER A 13 12.72 6.79 -11.57
N ILE A 14 11.73 7.69 -11.59
CA ILE A 14 10.51 7.52 -10.83
C ILE A 14 9.75 6.27 -11.28
N ALA A 15 9.67 6.04 -12.59
CA ALA A 15 9.01 4.87 -13.13
C ALA A 15 9.70 3.57 -12.68
N MET A 16 11.04 3.57 -12.67
CA MET A 16 11.80 2.42 -12.21
C MET A 16 11.61 2.17 -10.72
N HIS A 17 11.58 3.24 -9.91
CA HIS A 17 11.35 3.13 -8.47
C HIS A 17 9.97 2.56 -8.17
N SER A 18 8.93 2.99 -8.90
CA SER A 18 7.57 2.49 -8.71
C SER A 18 7.49 1.00 -8.99
N HIS A 19 8.15 0.55 -10.07
CA HIS A 19 8.19 -0.87 -10.43
C HIS A 19 8.91 -1.68 -9.36
N ASP A 20 10.03 -1.17 -8.86
CA ASP A 20 10.80 -1.81 -7.81
C ASP A 20 10.01 -1.90 -6.50
N LEU A 21 9.26 -0.86 -6.16
CA LEU A 21 8.41 -0.86 -4.98
C LEU A 21 7.31 -1.90 -5.08
N SER A 22 6.68 -2.04 -6.24
CA SER A 22 5.62 -3.03 -6.42
C SER A 22 6.11 -4.45 -6.19
N ASP A 23 7.35 -4.75 -6.58
CA ASP A 23 7.94 -6.06 -6.33
C ASP A 23 8.13 -6.33 -4.84
N LYS A 24 8.43 -5.29 -4.07
CA LYS A 24 8.61 -5.40 -2.63
C LYS A 24 7.29 -5.51 -1.87
N LEU A 25 6.25 -4.87 -2.37
CA LEU A 25 4.97 -4.78 -1.67
C LEU A 25 4.04 -5.96 -1.92
N ARG A 26 4.16 -6.62 -3.07
CA ARG A 26 3.24 -7.71 -3.43
C ARG A 26 3.28 -8.84 -2.42
N GLY A 27 2.10 -9.32 -2.02
CA GLY A 27 1.97 -10.43 -1.09
C GLY A 27 0.92 -10.16 -0.05
N ALA A 28 0.95 -10.97 0.99
CA ALA A 28 0.04 -10.84 2.12
C ALA A 28 0.82 -10.40 3.36
N TRP A 29 0.24 -9.49 4.10
CA TRP A 29 0.86 -8.87 5.26
C TRP A 29 -0.05 -8.97 6.47
N SER A 30 0.51 -9.18 7.64
CA SER A 30 -0.27 -9.29 8.87
C SER A 30 0.42 -8.57 10.02
N SER A 31 -0.34 -8.27 11.06
CA SER A 31 0.17 -7.63 12.26
C SER A 31 -0.46 -8.31 13.48
N GLU A 32 0.32 -8.42 14.55
CA GLU A 32 -0.19 -8.97 15.81
C GLU A 32 -1.18 -8.04 16.51
N LYS A 33 -1.19 -6.76 16.12
CA LYS A 33 -2.00 -5.74 16.76
C LYS A 33 -3.39 -5.60 16.15
N THR A 34 -3.65 -6.27 15.04
CA THR A 34 -4.94 -6.19 14.37
C THR A 34 -5.34 -7.55 13.82
N SER A 35 -6.63 -7.77 13.69
CA SER A 35 -7.16 -9.00 13.09
C SER A 35 -7.16 -8.95 11.56
N TYR A 36 -6.75 -7.84 10.97
CA TYR A 36 -6.78 -7.68 9.53
C TYR A 36 -5.50 -8.12 8.86
N TYR A 37 -5.66 -8.69 7.69
CA TYR A 37 -4.58 -8.98 6.75
C TYR A 37 -4.70 -8.01 5.59
N VAL A 38 -3.56 -7.62 5.03
CA VAL A 38 -3.54 -6.79 3.83
C VAL A 38 -2.92 -7.61 2.71
N VAL A 39 -3.67 -7.74 1.61
CA VAL A 39 -3.16 -8.37 0.41
C VAL A 39 -2.90 -7.30 -0.61
N ILE A 40 -1.66 -7.23 -1.09
CA ILE A 40 -1.25 -6.22 -2.07
C ILE A 40 -0.92 -6.93 -3.38
N LEU A 41 -1.64 -6.57 -4.42
CA LEU A 41 -1.43 -7.06 -5.77
C LEU A 41 -1.02 -5.89 -6.64
N HIS A 42 -0.31 -6.18 -7.70
CA HIS A 42 0.09 -5.16 -8.67
C HIS A 42 0.01 -5.72 -10.07
N ASN A 43 -0.61 -4.95 -10.95
CA ASN A 43 -0.73 -5.26 -12.38
C ASN A 43 -0.28 -4.02 -13.13
N GLU A 44 0.56 -4.19 -14.14
CA GLU A 44 1.10 -3.05 -14.89
C GLU A 44 0.01 -2.21 -15.55
N ASP A 45 -1.08 -2.84 -15.96
CA ASP A 45 -2.18 -2.13 -16.62
C ASP A 45 -3.10 -1.40 -15.65
N LYS A 46 -3.34 -2.00 -14.48
CA LYS A 46 -4.32 -1.50 -13.52
C LYS A 46 -3.71 -0.90 -12.25
N GLY A 47 -2.39 -1.08 -12.07
CA GLY A 47 -1.72 -0.58 -10.88
C GLY A 47 -1.93 -1.46 -9.67
N TYR A 48 -1.95 -0.86 -8.50
CA TYR A 48 -2.11 -1.57 -7.24
C TYR A 48 -3.55 -1.90 -6.95
N GLN A 49 -3.75 -3.08 -6.36
CA GLN A 49 -5.02 -3.47 -5.80
C GLN A 49 -4.74 -3.94 -4.37
N LEU A 50 -5.39 -3.32 -3.41
CA LEU A 50 -5.22 -3.66 -2.00
C LEU A 50 -6.54 -4.11 -1.41
N ILE A 51 -6.47 -5.21 -0.67
CA ILE A 51 -7.64 -5.79 -0.02
C ILE A 51 -7.31 -6.01 1.44
N ASN A 52 -8.11 -5.43 2.32
CA ASN A 52 -8.07 -5.68 3.74
C ASN A 52 -9.13 -6.71 4.07
N PHE A 53 -8.76 -7.75 4.81
CA PHE A 53 -9.77 -8.71 5.25
C PHE A 53 -9.47 -9.22 6.65
N SER A 54 -10.52 -9.63 7.35
CA SER A 54 -10.42 -10.19 8.67
C SER A 54 -11.31 -11.42 8.78
N PHE A 55 -10.71 -12.56 9.11
CA PHE A 55 -11.48 -13.77 9.37
C PHE A 55 -12.30 -13.64 10.64
N ALA A 56 -11.74 -12.99 11.66
CA ALA A 56 -12.42 -12.82 12.94
C ALA A 56 -13.69 -11.98 12.82
N GLU A 57 -13.65 -10.94 11.99
CA GLU A 57 -14.78 -10.03 11.80
C GLU A 57 -15.60 -10.36 10.56
N ASN A 58 -15.15 -11.34 9.77
CA ASN A 58 -15.80 -11.75 8.52
C ASN A 58 -16.05 -10.55 7.62
N GLN A 59 -15.03 -9.75 7.41
CA GLN A 59 -15.15 -8.50 6.66
C GLN A 59 -14.02 -8.38 5.65
N THR A 60 -14.36 -7.85 4.48
CA THR A 60 -13.40 -7.56 3.41
C THR A 60 -13.63 -6.14 2.95
N LEU A 61 -12.56 -5.36 2.91
CA LEU A 61 -12.60 -3.96 2.48
C LEU A 61 -11.59 -3.74 1.36
N GLU A 62 -12.03 -3.13 0.28
CA GLU A 62 -11.12 -2.72 -0.78
C GLU A 62 -10.58 -1.32 -0.49
N GLU A 63 -9.35 -1.09 -0.91
CA GLU A 63 -8.67 0.19 -0.73
C GLU A 63 -8.39 0.80 -2.09
N THR A 64 -8.58 2.10 -2.18
CA THR A 64 -8.28 2.86 -3.40
C THR A 64 -6.96 3.58 -3.21
N VAL A 65 -6.01 3.37 -4.13
CA VAL A 65 -4.74 4.08 -4.08
C VAL A 65 -4.96 5.53 -4.48
N VAL A 66 -4.56 6.46 -3.62
CA VAL A 66 -4.72 7.89 -3.88
C VAL A 66 -3.38 8.60 -4.08
N GLU A 67 -2.28 7.98 -3.69
CA GLU A 67 -0.95 8.58 -3.85
C GLU A 67 0.11 7.49 -3.88
N GLU A 68 1.15 7.67 -4.68
CA GLU A 68 2.29 6.76 -4.76
C GLU A 68 3.59 7.57 -4.67
N GLY A 69 4.53 7.06 -3.88
CA GLY A 69 5.86 7.65 -3.75
C GLY A 69 6.95 6.62 -4.03
N GLU A 70 8.19 6.97 -3.74
CA GLU A 70 9.33 6.08 -3.99
C GLU A 70 9.31 4.83 -3.13
N ASN A 71 8.88 4.96 -1.89
CA ASN A 71 8.88 3.84 -0.93
C ASN A 71 7.56 3.69 -0.19
N TYR A 72 6.51 4.32 -0.68
CA TYR A 72 5.21 4.25 -0.01
C TYR A 72 4.06 4.33 -1.01
N ILE A 73 2.92 3.84 -0.56
CA ILE A 73 1.63 4.08 -1.23
C ILE A 73 0.64 4.53 -0.16
N LYS A 74 -0.25 5.42 -0.55
CA LYS A 74 -1.32 5.90 0.33
C LYS A 74 -2.66 5.49 -0.26
N THR A 75 -3.52 4.94 0.59
CA THR A 75 -4.81 4.44 0.17
C THR A 75 -5.93 5.10 0.96
N ARG A 76 -7.13 4.97 0.42
CA ARG A 76 -8.36 5.38 1.07
C ARG A 76 -9.22 4.14 1.27
N VAL A 77 -9.67 3.93 2.49
CA VAL A 77 -10.64 2.89 2.82
C VAL A 77 -11.96 3.57 3.15
N TYR A 78 -13.02 3.20 2.47
CA TYR A 78 -14.33 3.77 2.70
C TYR A 78 -15.36 2.65 2.80
N ASN A 79 -16.13 2.66 3.89
CA ASN A 79 -17.21 1.72 4.10
C ASN A 79 -18.53 2.47 4.06
N PRO A 80 -19.30 2.35 2.97
CA PRO A 80 -20.55 3.10 2.84
C PRO A 80 -21.63 2.68 3.82
N THR A 81 -21.53 1.48 4.40
CA THR A 81 -22.54 0.97 5.33
C THR A 81 -22.58 1.82 6.61
N ASN A 82 -21.44 2.28 7.08
CA ASN A 82 -21.35 3.06 8.32
C ASN A 82 -20.62 4.39 8.14
N ASP A 83 -20.39 4.78 6.89
CA ASP A 83 -19.71 6.02 6.54
C ASP A 83 -18.29 6.13 7.13
N PHE A 84 -17.65 4.99 7.36
CA PHE A 84 -16.29 4.94 7.88
C PHE A 84 -15.30 5.27 6.76
N GLU A 85 -14.38 6.19 7.05
CA GLU A 85 -13.34 6.55 6.11
C GLU A 85 -12.01 6.69 6.84
N THR A 86 -10.97 6.12 6.27
CA THR A 86 -9.62 6.29 6.79
C THR A 86 -8.63 6.26 5.64
N PHE A 87 -7.52 6.95 5.84
CA PHE A 87 -6.39 6.91 4.88
C PHE A 87 -5.26 6.13 5.53
N ILE A 88 -4.63 5.28 4.74
CA ILE A 88 -3.53 4.45 5.23
C ILE A 88 -2.32 4.71 4.35
N THR A 89 -1.21 5.08 4.98
CA THR A 89 0.07 5.22 4.28
C THR A 89 0.92 3.99 4.60
N TYR A 90 1.23 3.22 3.59
CA TYR A 90 2.08 2.03 3.70
C TYR A 90 3.48 2.40 3.25
N THR A 91 4.43 2.36 4.17
CA THR A 91 5.83 2.66 3.88
C THR A 91 6.65 1.40 4.05
N PHE A 92 7.41 1.03 3.02
CA PHE A 92 8.25 -0.16 3.08
C PHE A 92 9.58 0.22 3.73
N VAL A 93 9.90 -0.41 4.88
CA VAL A 93 11.12 -0.14 5.63
C VAL A 93 11.70 -1.46 6.11
N ASP A 94 12.90 -1.80 5.63
CA ASP A 94 13.65 -2.97 6.08
C ASP A 94 12.83 -4.28 6.08
N GLY A 95 12.10 -4.51 5.02
CA GLY A 95 11.31 -5.73 4.87
C GLY A 95 9.98 -5.73 5.60
N GLU A 96 9.63 -4.63 6.26
CA GLU A 96 8.37 -4.48 6.99
C GLU A 96 7.53 -3.38 6.36
N LEU A 97 6.24 -3.43 6.61
CA LEU A 97 5.30 -2.40 6.18
C LEU A 97 4.90 -1.56 7.38
N HIS A 98 5.34 -0.31 7.40
CA HIS A 98 4.95 0.62 8.43
C HIS A 98 3.71 1.37 7.95
N CYS A 99 2.60 1.17 8.65
CA CYS A 99 1.31 1.70 8.24
C CYS A 99 0.86 2.80 9.18
N THR A 100 0.61 3.97 8.62
CA THR A 100 0.09 5.12 9.36
C THR A 100 -1.38 5.30 8.98
N PHE A 101 -2.24 5.25 9.98
CA PHE A 101 -3.68 5.39 9.79
C PHE A 101 -4.11 6.81 10.17
N GLU A 102 -4.85 7.46 9.28
CA GLU A 102 -5.37 8.81 9.49
C GLU A 102 -6.88 8.79 9.26
N GLY A 103 -7.65 9.15 10.29
CA GLY A 103 -9.10 9.15 10.22
C GLY A 103 -9.68 9.50 11.55
N LYS A 104 -10.68 8.74 12.01
CA LYS A 104 -11.30 8.97 13.32
C LYS A 104 -10.31 8.80 14.45
N SER A 105 -9.31 7.95 14.29
CA SER A 105 -8.19 7.83 15.21
C SER A 105 -6.92 7.67 14.40
N ASN A 106 -5.85 8.31 14.86
CA ASN A 106 -4.55 8.21 14.21
C ASN A 106 -3.67 7.24 14.96
N HIS A 107 -3.10 6.27 14.26
CA HIS A 107 -2.21 5.30 14.88
C HIS A 107 -1.25 4.72 13.86
N VAL A 108 -0.21 4.06 14.35
CA VAL A 108 0.81 3.42 13.51
C VAL A 108 0.83 1.94 13.85
N THR A 109 0.89 1.11 12.83
CA THR A 109 0.95 -0.34 12.98
C THR A 109 2.03 -0.87 12.03
N VAL A 110 2.81 -1.82 12.50
CA VAL A 110 3.81 -2.48 11.68
C VAL A 110 3.25 -3.82 11.22
N TYR A 111 3.23 -4.01 9.92
CA TYR A 111 2.82 -5.26 9.29
C TYR A 111 4.05 -6.01 8.84
N ARG A 112 4.03 -7.32 9.02
CA ARG A 112 5.09 -8.21 8.57
C ARG A 112 4.58 -9.12 7.49
N ARG A 113 5.48 -9.57 6.64
CA ARG A 113 5.09 -10.44 5.52
C ARG A 113 4.59 -11.77 6.05
N TYR A 114 3.33 -12.03 5.79
CA TYR A 114 2.69 -13.29 6.13
C TYR A 114 2.97 -14.33 5.05
N TRP A 115 2.91 -13.90 3.79
CA TRP A 115 3.12 -14.78 2.67
C TRP A 115 3.69 -14.00 1.49
N LEU A 116 4.79 -14.50 0.95
CA LEU A 116 5.44 -13.87 -0.20
C LEU A 116 4.82 -14.42 -1.47
N MET A 117 4.26 -13.53 -2.28
CA MET A 117 3.71 -13.90 -3.56
C MET A 117 4.83 -13.95 -4.59
N THR A 118 5.28 -15.15 -4.89
CA THR A 118 6.21 -15.39 -5.99
C THR A 118 5.41 -15.99 -7.12
N ASN A 119 5.44 -15.36 -8.27
CA ASN A 119 4.66 -15.84 -9.41
C ASN A 119 5.10 -17.17 -9.96
#